data_4e06a38704ae5be2e25b952dc87a068c
#
_entry.id   4e06a38704ae5be2e25b952dc87a068c
#
_cell.length_a   1.000
_cell.length_b   1.000
_cell.length_c   1.000
_cell.angle_alpha   90.00
_cell.angle_beta   90.00
_cell.angle_gamma   90.00
#
_symmetry.space_group_name_H-M   'P 1'
#
loop_
_entity.id
_entity.type
_entity.pdbx_description
1 polymer ?
#
loop_
_entity_poly.entity_id
_entity_poly.type
_entity_poly.pdbx_seq_one_letter_code
_entity_poly.pdbx_strand_id
1 'polypeptide(L)'
;MEIVDIKENKELYLFDKTNQSRTYNVSENTKLAVYQYGINIDNDIVINLNGENAEVEYHYSTINYDDHKYKIVVNHNSSKTISNIYNHGVNVKDNKLDFDITGYVPNKSNKSECNQKNQILNIRDGKSTILPKLLIDNYDVVSSHSAYIGKFKDEILFYLMSRGISEKVSYDLLIKSFLINGCEKKEIVGELEKEIDKI
;
A
#
# COMPACT_ATOMS: atom_id res chain seq x y z
N MET A 1 6.52 -11.39 -15.20
CA MET A 1 6.08 -11.59 -13.80
C MET A 1 7.26 -12.17 -13.04
N GLU A 2 7.71 -11.49 -12.02
CA GLU A 2 8.80 -11.93 -11.14
C GLU A 2 8.21 -12.81 -10.01
N ILE A 3 8.84 -13.96 -9.71
CA ILE A 3 8.44 -14.84 -8.60
C ILE A 3 9.57 -14.84 -7.59
N VAL A 4 9.23 -14.55 -6.32
CA VAL A 4 10.18 -14.44 -5.22
C VAL A 4 9.74 -15.38 -4.09
N ASP A 5 10.55 -16.40 -3.82
CA ASP A 5 10.33 -17.33 -2.70
C ASP A 5 11.01 -16.79 -1.44
N ILE A 6 10.23 -16.64 -0.37
CA ILE A 6 10.66 -16.11 0.92
C ILE A 6 10.71 -17.27 1.91
N LYS A 7 11.94 -17.72 2.24
CA LYS A 7 12.22 -18.87 3.11
C LYS A 7 12.82 -18.49 4.47
N GLU A 8 13.09 -17.21 4.66
CA GLU A 8 13.58 -16.60 5.91
C GLU A 8 13.00 -15.19 6.02
N ASN A 9 13.04 -14.62 7.21
CA ASN A 9 12.55 -13.25 7.43
C ASN A 9 13.27 -12.27 6.52
N LYS A 10 12.50 -11.49 5.79
CA LYS A 10 13.03 -10.58 4.76
C LYS A 10 12.32 -9.24 4.77
N GLU A 11 13.11 -8.20 4.58
CA GLU A 11 12.62 -6.85 4.38
C GLU A 11 13.07 -6.36 3.00
N LEU A 12 12.13 -5.83 2.21
CA LEU A 12 12.36 -5.35 0.86
C LEU A 12 11.98 -3.87 0.74
N TYR A 13 12.83 -3.12 0.07
CA TYR A 13 12.62 -1.72 -0.25
C TYR A 13 12.72 -1.54 -1.76
N LEU A 14 11.62 -1.13 -2.39
CA LEU A 14 11.47 -1.09 -3.83
C LEU A 14 11.03 0.31 -4.27
N PHE A 15 11.65 0.82 -5.32
CA PHE A 15 11.25 2.07 -5.97
C PHE A 15 11.09 1.83 -7.47
N ASP A 16 9.84 1.76 -7.93
CA ASP A 16 9.49 1.34 -9.28
C ASP A 16 9.03 2.54 -10.13
N LYS A 17 9.61 2.67 -11.32
CA LYS A 17 9.22 3.65 -12.35
C LYS A 17 8.68 3.00 -13.63
N THR A 18 8.47 1.70 -13.60
CA THR A 18 7.89 0.92 -14.70
C THR A 18 6.91 -0.10 -14.14
N ASN A 19 5.90 -0.45 -14.92
CA ASN A 19 4.88 -1.41 -14.52
C ASN A 19 5.49 -2.71 -14.00
N GLN A 20 4.97 -3.19 -12.89
CA GLN A 20 5.48 -4.39 -12.22
C GLN A 20 4.41 -5.45 -12.02
N SER A 21 4.83 -6.71 -12.13
CA SER A 21 4.02 -7.87 -11.75
C SER A 21 4.90 -8.82 -10.95
N ARG A 22 4.58 -8.99 -9.65
CA ARG A 22 5.37 -9.80 -8.71
C ARG A 22 4.51 -10.79 -7.96
N THR A 23 5.05 -11.98 -7.72
CA THR A 23 4.47 -12.98 -6.84
C THR A 23 5.45 -13.30 -5.72
N TYR A 24 5.01 -13.14 -4.47
CA TYR A 24 5.75 -13.51 -3.28
C TYR A 24 5.16 -14.80 -2.69
N ASN A 25 5.99 -15.83 -2.51
CA ASN A 25 5.62 -17.05 -1.82
C ASN A 25 6.29 -17.07 -0.44
N VAL A 26 5.52 -16.89 0.63
CA VAL A 26 6.04 -16.83 2.00
C VAL A 26 5.91 -18.20 2.64
N SER A 27 7.04 -18.72 3.12
CA SER A 27 7.15 -20.04 3.74
C SER A 27 6.70 -20.04 5.20
N GLU A 28 6.64 -21.21 5.79
CA GLU A 28 6.31 -21.44 7.20
C GLU A 28 7.23 -20.65 8.16
N ASN A 29 6.65 -20.09 9.24
CA ASN A 29 7.36 -19.34 10.28
C ASN A 29 8.23 -18.19 9.74
N THR A 30 7.80 -17.56 8.63
CA THR A 30 8.56 -16.55 7.93
C THR A 30 7.78 -15.25 7.85
N LYS A 31 8.44 -14.11 8.08
CA LYS A 31 7.90 -12.77 7.92
C LYS A 31 8.52 -12.07 6.71
N LEU A 32 7.65 -11.54 5.84
CA LEU A 32 8.01 -10.63 4.75
C LEU A 32 7.52 -9.21 5.08
N ALA A 33 8.42 -8.24 5.11
CA ALA A 33 8.08 -6.82 5.11
C ALA A 33 8.47 -6.20 3.76
N VAL A 34 7.55 -5.47 3.13
CA VAL A 34 7.80 -4.80 1.85
C VAL A 34 7.40 -3.33 1.95
N TYR A 35 8.31 -2.45 1.56
CA TYR A 35 8.07 -1.03 1.36
C TYR A 35 8.27 -0.73 -0.13
N GLN A 36 7.16 -0.65 -0.87
CA GLN A 36 7.16 -0.41 -2.31
C GLN A 36 6.64 0.98 -2.63
N TYR A 37 7.39 1.69 -3.44
CA TYR A 37 7.03 3.01 -3.97
C TYR A 37 6.92 2.93 -5.49
N GLY A 38 5.83 3.50 -6.01
CA GLY A 38 5.56 3.56 -7.44
C GLY A 38 5.33 4.99 -7.92
N ILE A 39 5.83 5.31 -9.10
CA ILE A 39 5.56 6.60 -9.74
C ILE A 39 4.97 6.33 -11.10
N ASN A 40 3.68 6.68 -11.24
CA ASN A 40 2.96 6.62 -12.52
C ASN A 40 3.04 5.23 -13.18
N ILE A 41 2.69 4.18 -12.42
CA ILE A 41 2.82 2.78 -12.83
C ILE A 41 1.61 1.94 -12.45
N ASP A 42 1.37 0.91 -13.26
CA ASP A 42 0.48 -0.20 -12.89
C ASP A 42 1.26 -1.28 -12.15
N ASN A 43 0.63 -1.84 -11.12
CA ASN A 43 1.17 -2.96 -10.36
C ASN A 43 0.14 -4.09 -10.24
N ASP A 44 0.61 -5.34 -10.39
CA ASP A 44 -0.18 -6.55 -10.14
C ASP A 44 0.63 -7.46 -9.20
N ILE A 45 0.24 -7.50 -7.93
CA ILE A 45 0.97 -8.17 -6.86
C ILE A 45 0.15 -9.33 -6.33
N VAL A 46 0.80 -10.49 -6.22
CA VAL A 46 0.23 -11.68 -5.59
C VAL A 46 1.11 -12.09 -4.41
N ILE A 47 0.49 -12.31 -3.24
CA ILE A 47 1.19 -12.78 -2.04
C ILE A 47 0.53 -14.09 -1.61
N ASN A 48 1.30 -15.14 -1.55
CA ASN A 48 0.86 -16.46 -1.10
C ASN A 48 1.51 -16.78 0.26
N LEU A 49 0.71 -16.83 1.31
CA LEU A 49 1.13 -17.26 2.65
C LEU A 49 0.98 -18.79 2.71
N ASN A 50 2.03 -19.51 2.30
CA ASN A 50 1.97 -20.95 2.02
C ASN A 50 2.25 -21.84 3.24
N GLY A 51 2.88 -21.30 4.28
CA GLY A 51 3.21 -22.06 5.48
C GLY A 51 2.49 -21.57 6.72
N GLU A 52 2.38 -22.41 7.76
CA GLU A 52 1.83 -22.04 9.06
C GLU A 52 2.66 -20.91 9.67
N ASN A 53 2.04 -19.92 10.32
CA ASN A 53 2.64 -18.71 10.87
C ASN A 53 3.40 -17.86 9.83
N ALA A 54 3.07 -17.96 8.53
CA ALA A 54 3.60 -17.03 7.54
C ALA A 54 2.96 -15.65 7.72
N GLU A 55 3.79 -14.60 7.69
CA GLU A 55 3.35 -13.22 7.89
C GLU A 55 3.78 -12.34 6.71
N VAL A 56 2.93 -11.36 6.36
CA VAL A 56 3.29 -10.27 5.47
C VAL A 56 2.85 -8.93 6.04
N GLU A 57 3.73 -7.96 5.95
CA GLU A 57 3.47 -6.55 6.15
C GLU A 57 3.84 -5.81 4.85
N TYR A 58 2.85 -5.25 4.15
CA TYR A 58 3.07 -4.67 2.83
C TYR A 58 2.62 -3.21 2.81
N HIS A 59 3.57 -2.32 2.56
CA HIS A 59 3.37 -0.89 2.41
C HIS A 59 3.56 -0.51 0.95
N TYR A 60 2.49 -0.08 0.29
CA TYR A 60 2.54 0.47 -1.05
C TYR A 60 2.20 1.96 -1.02
N SER A 61 3.06 2.76 -1.63
CA SER A 61 2.84 4.19 -1.79
C SER A 61 3.09 4.61 -3.23
N THR A 62 2.18 5.43 -3.80
CA THR A 62 2.30 5.83 -5.20
C THR A 62 1.91 7.29 -5.43
N ILE A 63 2.58 7.92 -6.42
CA ILE A 63 2.20 9.23 -6.98
C ILE A 63 1.81 9.01 -8.43
N ASN A 64 0.64 9.50 -8.83
CA ASN A 64 0.11 9.30 -10.17
C ASN A 64 -0.32 10.61 -10.83
N TYR A 65 0.10 10.79 -12.07
CA TYR A 65 -0.20 11.91 -12.93
C TYR A 65 -1.10 11.54 -14.11
N ASP A 66 -1.28 10.23 -14.36
CA ASP A 66 -2.09 9.64 -15.41
C ASP A 66 -2.99 8.52 -14.84
N ASP A 67 -3.82 7.89 -15.68
CA ASP A 67 -4.70 6.81 -15.27
C ASP A 67 -3.88 5.55 -14.96
N HIS A 68 -4.00 5.05 -13.71
CA HIS A 68 -3.28 3.85 -13.27
C HIS A 68 -4.12 2.95 -12.39
N LYS A 69 -3.74 1.67 -12.38
CA LYS A 69 -4.36 0.64 -11.55
C LYS A 69 -3.31 -0.10 -10.74
N TYR A 70 -3.59 -0.23 -9.46
CA TYR A 70 -2.88 -1.10 -8.55
C TYR A 70 -3.77 -2.25 -8.11
N LYS A 71 -3.27 -3.48 -8.25
CA LYS A 71 -3.95 -4.68 -7.80
C LYS A 71 -3.05 -5.46 -6.87
N ILE A 72 -3.61 -5.91 -5.74
CA ILE A 72 -2.95 -6.83 -4.83
C ILE A 72 -3.91 -7.94 -4.41
N VAL A 73 -3.43 -9.17 -4.44
CA VAL A 73 -4.15 -10.36 -3.95
C VAL A 73 -3.30 -11.04 -2.89
N VAL A 74 -3.86 -11.27 -1.71
CA VAL A 74 -3.22 -12.00 -0.63
C VAL A 74 -4.00 -13.30 -0.38
N ASN A 75 -3.32 -14.43 -0.55
CA ASN A 75 -3.87 -15.77 -0.35
C ASN A 75 -3.34 -16.36 0.95
N HIS A 76 -4.22 -16.61 1.92
CA HIS A 76 -3.91 -17.30 3.16
C HIS A 76 -4.02 -18.82 2.96
N ASN A 77 -2.98 -19.45 2.45
CA ASN A 77 -3.01 -20.86 2.08
C ASN A 77 -2.79 -21.84 3.25
N SER A 78 -2.49 -21.33 4.44
CA SER A 78 -2.24 -22.10 5.66
C SER A 78 -2.86 -21.45 6.89
N SER A 79 -2.87 -22.15 8.03
CA SER A 79 -3.38 -21.64 9.30
C SER A 79 -2.43 -20.65 9.98
N LYS A 80 -2.95 -19.80 10.87
CA LYS A 80 -2.21 -18.82 11.68
C LYS A 80 -1.41 -17.82 10.84
N THR A 81 -1.85 -17.57 9.61
CA THR A 81 -1.19 -16.61 8.71
C THR A 81 -1.68 -15.19 8.97
N ILE A 82 -0.78 -14.22 8.86
CA ILE A 82 -1.10 -12.80 9.13
C ILE A 82 -0.77 -11.96 7.91
N SER A 83 -1.71 -11.13 7.47
CA SER A 83 -1.46 -10.11 6.46
C SER A 83 -1.91 -8.72 6.93
N ASN A 84 -0.99 -7.76 6.85
CA ASN A 84 -1.25 -6.34 7.09
C ASN A 84 -0.86 -5.56 5.83
N ILE A 85 -1.85 -5.02 5.12
CA ILE A 85 -1.68 -4.33 3.85
C ILE A 85 -2.03 -2.86 4.00
N TYR A 86 -1.07 -1.97 3.69
CA TYR A 86 -1.19 -0.52 3.82
C TYR A 86 -0.93 0.12 2.46
N ASN A 87 -1.97 0.68 1.85
CA ASN A 87 -1.87 1.29 0.52
C ASN A 87 -2.16 2.78 0.59
N HIS A 88 -1.23 3.59 0.09
CA HIS A 88 -1.33 5.04 0.02
C HIS A 88 -1.12 5.54 -1.41
N GLY A 89 -2.09 6.26 -1.96
CA GLY A 89 -2.02 6.85 -3.28
C GLY A 89 -2.19 8.37 -3.24
N VAL A 90 -1.38 9.08 -4.01
CA VAL A 90 -1.59 10.50 -4.32
C VAL A 90 -1.90 10.62 -5.80
N ASN A 91 -3.10 11.10 -6.09
CA ASN A 91 -3.58 11.38 -7.43
C ASN A 91 -3.47 12.88 -7.69
N VAL A 92 -2.54 13.28 -8.57
CA VAL A 92 -2.12 14.68 -8.68
C VAL A 92 -3.00 15.49 -9.62
N LYS A 93 -3.50 14.87 -10.69
CA LYS A 93 -4.32 15.53 -11.73
C LYS A 93 -5.76 15.01 -11.71
N ASP A 94 -6.54 15.39 -12.71
CA ASP A 94 -7.92 14.93 -12.92
C ASP A 94 -7.97 13.54 -13.58
N ASN A 95 -7.05 12.67 -13.20
CA ASN A 95 -6.89 11.31 -13.69
C ASN A 95 -7.53 10.28 -12.76
N LYS A 96 -7.52 9.02 -13.19
CA LYS A 96 -8.11 7.90 -12.46
C LYS A 96 -7.02 7.07 -11.78
N LEU A 97 -7.19 6.84 -10.46
CA LEU A 97 -6.37 5.91 -9.71
C LEU A 97 -7.25 4.85 -9.07
N ASP A 98 -7.07 3.59 -9.51
CA ASP A 98 -7.84 2.45 -9.00
C ASP A 98 -6.97 1.55 -8.12
N PHE A 99 -7.43 1.30 -6.89
CA PHE A 99 -6.90 0.27 -5.99
C PHE A 99 -7.87 -0.90 -5.92
N ASP A 100 -7.43 -2.10 -6.29
CA ASP A 100 -8.17 -3.37 -6.21
C ASP A 100 -7.43 -4.33 -5.26
N ILE A 101 -7.95 -4.47 -4.04
CA ILE A 101 -7.28 -5.19 -2.97
C ILE A 101 -8.11 -6.39 -2.56
N THR A 102 -7.57 -7.60 -2.67
CA THR A 102 -8.28 -8.83 -2.30
C THR A 102 -7.50 -9.60 -1.23
N GLY A 103 -8.13 -9.88 -0.10
CA GLY A 103 -7.69 -10.88 0.87
C GLY A 103 -8.55 -12.13 0.76
N TYR A 104 -7.95 -13.28 0.57
CA TYR A 104 -8.65 -14.56 0.51
C TYR A 104 -8.20 -15.48 1.64
N VAL A 105 -9.16 -15.90 2.48
CA VAL A 105 -8.92 -16.83 3.60
C VAL A 105 -9.84 -18.05 3.43
N PRO A 106 -9.32 -19.17 2.87
CA PRO A 106 -10.10 -20.38 2.67
C PRO A 106 -10.41 -21.09 3.99
N ASN A 107 -11.37 -22.01 3.96
CA ASN A 107 -11.89 -22.73 5.15
C ASN A 107 -10.79 -23.43 5.98
N LYS A 108 -9.70 -23.88 5.36
CA LYS A 108 -8.60 -24.58 6.03
C LYS A 108 -7.65 -23.65 6.83
N SER A 109 -7.74 -22.33 6.66
CA SER A 109 -6.77 -21.36 7.18
C SER A 109 -7.24 -20.75 8.53
N ASN A 110 -7.35 -21.63 9.55
CA ASN A 110 -7.82 -21.25 10.89
C ASN A 110 -6.87 -20.28 11.59
N LYS A 111 -7.40 -19.42 12.46
CA LYS A 111 -6.64 -18.46 13.29
C LYS A 111 -5.78 -17.51 12.46
N SER A 112 -6.23 -17.18 11.24
CA SER A 112 -5.56 -16.23 10.38
C SER A 112 -6.09 -14.81 10.59
N GLU A 113 -5.24 -13.82 10.29
CA GLU A 113 -5.58 -12.39 10.37
C GLU A 113 -5.36 -11.73 9.00
N CYS A 114 -6.39 -11.05 8.48
CA CYS A 114 -6.35 -10.40 7.18
C CYS A 114 -6.81 -8.94 7.28
N ASN A 115 -5.88 -8.00 7.30
CA ASN A 115 -6.14 -6.59 7.50
C ASN A 115 -5.70 -5.74 6.31
N GLN A 116 -6.54 -4.77 5.91
CA GLN A 116 -6.30 -3.86 4.80
C GLN A 116 -6.61 -2.42 5.20
N LYS A 117 -5.69 -1.50 4.94
CA LYS A 117 -5.90 -0.06 5.09
C LYS A 117 -5.53 0.64 3.79
N ASN A 118 -6.51 1.27 3.14
CA ASN A 118 -6.37 1.81 1.80
C ASN A 118 -6.76 3.29 1.78
N GLN A 119 -5.87 4.15 1.32
CA GLN A 119 -6.09 5.59 1.33
C GLN A 119 -5.62 6.21 0.01
N ILE A 120 -6.46 7.04 -0.60
CA ILE A 120 -6.08 7.85 -1.77
C ILE A 120 -6.39 9.32 -1.47
N LEU A 121 -5.42 10.17 -1.75
CA LEU A 121 -5.57 11.62 -1.73
C LEU A 121 -5.65 12.15 -3.16
N ASN A 122 -6.74 12.82 -3.50
CA ASN A 122 -6.88 13.57 -4.75
C ASN A 122 -6.46 15.02 -4.51
N ILE A 123 -5.39 15.46 -5.16
CA ILE A 123 -4.94 16.87 -5.06
C ILE A 123 -5.88 17.78 -5.85
N ARG A 124 -6.39 17.32 -6.98
CA ARG A 124 -7.40 17.99 -7.80
C ARG A 124 -8.70 17.18 -7.85
N ASP A 125 -9.45 17.26 -8.93
CA ASP A 125 -10.75 16.58 -9.08
C ASP A 125 -10.61 15.17 -9.69
N GLY A 126 -9.56 14.45 -9.28
CA GLY A 126 -9.28 13.09 -9.73
C GLY A 126 -10.41 12.11 -9.36
N LYS A 127 -10.57 11.09 -10.21
CA LYS A 127 -11.57 10.03 -10.04
C LYS A 127 -10.88 8.77 -9.52
N SER A 128 -10.75 8.67 -8.22
CA SER A 128 -10.13 7.49 -7.61
C SER A 128 -11.17 6.47 -7.15
N THR A 129 -10.78 5.19 -7.18
CA THR A 129 -11.60 4.07 -6.70
C THR A 129 -10.78 3.19 -5.77
N ILE A 130 -11.39 2.74 -4.67
CA ILE A 130 -10.82 1.70 -3.81
C ILE A 130 -11.84 0.57 -3.71
N LEU A 131 -11.43 -0.65 -4.08
CA LEU A 131 -12.24 -1.86 -4.01
C LEU A 131 -11.59 -2.85 -3.03
N PRO A 132 -11.80 -2.70 -1.72
CA PRO A 132 -11.31 -3.65 -0.72
C PRO A 132 -12.24 -4.87 -0.69
N LYS A 133 -11.70 -6.07 -0.87
CA LYS A 133 -12.43 -7.34 -0.88
C LYS A 133 -11.85 -8.26 0.17
N LEU A 134 -12.72 -8.81 1.03
CA LEU A 134 -12.39 -9.87 1.96
C LEU A 134 -13.25 -11.09 1.61
N LEU A 135 -12.61 -12.10 1.02
CA LEU A 135 -13.24 -13.37 0.67
C LEU A 135 -12.90 -14.38 1.78
N ILE A 136 -13.80 -14.51 2.74
CA ILE A 136 -13.56 -15.26 3.98
C ILE A 136 -14.50 -16.47 4.02
N ASP A 137 -13.94 -17.65 3.87
CA ASP A 137 -14.67 -18.93 3.94
C ASP A 137 -14.45 -19.64 5.28
N ASN A 138 -14.00 -18.92 6.33
CA ASN A 138 -13.62 -19.47 7.62
C ASN A 138 -14.19 -18.63 8.78
N TYR A 139 -14.67 -19.27 9.84
CA TYR A 139 -15.25 -18.60 11.03
C TYR A 139 -14.23 -18.29 12.14
N ASP A 140 -13.06 -18.92 12.12
CA ASP A 140 -11.99 -18.75 13.13
C ASP A 140 -10.89 -17.83 12.61
N VAL A 141 -11.28 -16.59 12.24
CA VAL A 141 -10.40 -15.59 11.67
C VAL A 141 -10.73 -14.19 12.15
N VAL A 142 -9.72 -13.31 12.13
CA VAL A 142 -9.90 -11.87 12.34
C VAL A 142 -9.63 -11.17 11.02
N SER A 143 -10.55 -10.32 10.59
CA SER A 143 -10.35 -9.57 9.35
C SER A 143 -10.94 -8.17 9.42
N SER A 144 -10.25 -7.22 8.81
CA SER A 144 -10.71 -5.85 8.73
C SER A 144 -10.27 -5.19 7.42
N HIS A 145 -11.07 -4.27 6.93
CA HIS A 145 -10.63 -3.35 5.89
C HIS A 145 -11.07 -1.92 6.18
N SER A 146 -10.31 -0.96 5.66
CA SER A 146 -10.71 0.43 5.60
C SER A 146 -10.37 1.03 4.25
N ALA A 147 -11.18 1.98 3.81
CA ALA A 147 -10.98 2.73 2.57
C ALA A 147 -11.27 4.21 2.81
N TYR A 148 -10.39 5.07 2.35
CA TYR A 148 -10.56 6.51 2.39
C TYR A 148 -10.13 7.13 1.07
N ILE A 149 -11.00 7.93 0.48
CA ILE A 149 -10.68 8.78 -0.68
C ILE A 149 -11.06 10.21 -0.29
N GLY A 150 -10.13 11.12 -0.42
CA GLY A 150 -10.38 12.50 -0.03
C GLY A 150 -9.28 13.48 -0.39
N LYS A 151 -9.33 14.63 0.27
CA LYS A 151 -8.30 15.68 0.25
C LYS A 151 -7.74 15.87 1.67
N PHE A 152 -6.66 16.59 1.81
CA PHE A 152 -6.22 17.03 3.13
C PHE A 152 -7.29 17.92 3.76
N LYS A 153 -7.44 17.81 5.09
CA LYS A 153 -8.37 18.66 5.83
C LYS A 153 -7.85 20.10 5.87
N ASP A 154 -8.71 21.05 5.57
CA ASP A 154 -8.37 22.47 5.56
C ASP A 154 -7.82 22.95 6.91
N GLU A 155 -8.30 22.37 8.02
CA GLU A 155 -7.81 22.71 9.36
C GLU A 155 -6.33 22.40 9.54
N ILE A 156 -5.82 21.31 8.94
CA ILE A 156 -4.42 20.91 9.04
C ILE A 156 -3.55 21.88 8.22
N LEU A 157 -3.99 22.21 7.00
CA LEU A 157 -3.33 23.21 6.17
C LEU A 157 -3.30 24.56 6.86
N PHE A 158 -4.44 25.04 7.37
CA PHE A 158 -4.54 26.28 8.10
C PHE A 158 -3.62 26.32 9.34
N TYR A 159 -3.55 25.20 10.07
CA TYR A 159 -2.64 25.10 11.23
C TYR A 159 -1.17 25.30 10.84
N LEU A 160 -0.70 24.62 9.78
CA LEU A 160 0.68 24.78 9.29
C LEU A 160 0.95 26.20 8.80
N MET A 161 0.03 26.77 8.04
CA MET A 161 0.13 28.15 7.53
C MET A 161 0.13 29.19 8.67
N SER A 162 -0.64 28.98 9.72
CA SER A 162 -0.65 29.85 10.91
C SER A 162 0.67 29.84 11.68
N ARG A 163 1.52 28.84 11.45
CA ARG A 163 2.89 28.73 11.98
C ARG A 163 3.94 29.35 11.06
N GLY A 164 3.52 30.03 10.00
CA GLY A 164 4.41 30.70 9.04
C GLY A 164 4.94 29.79 7.92
N ILE A 165 4.40 28.56 7.77
CA ILE A 165 4.77 27.68 6.68
C ILE A 165 3.92 28.08 5.46
N SER A 166 4.55 28.26 4.29
CA SER A 166 3.79 28.58 3.08
C SER A 166 2.85 27.43 2.68
N GLU A 167 1.78 27.76 1.96
CA GLU A 167 0.80 26.77 1.49
C GLU A 167 1.46 25.62 0.73
N LYS A 168 2.34 25.92 -0.25
CA LYS A 168 3.08 24.91 -1.01
C LYS A 168 3.87 23.99 -0.07
N VAL A 169 4.69 24.52 0.83
CA VAL A 169 5.49 23.71 1.75
C VAL A 169 4.62 22.90 2.69
N SER A 170 3.44 23.41 3.07
CA SER A 170 2.48 22.65 3.89
C SER A 170 1.94 21.43 3.14
N TYR A 171 1.58 21.58 1.86
CA TYR A 171 1.18 20.45 1.01
C TYR A 171 2.31 19.44 0.85
N ASP A 172 3.53 19.87 0.53
CA ASP A 172 4.69 18.99 0.35
C ASP A 172 4.97 18.15 1.61
N LEU A 173 4.92 18.77 2.78
CA LEU A 173 5.10 18.09 4.07
C LEU A 173 4.01 17.05 4.35
N LEU A 174 2.75 17.37 4.04
CA LEU A 174 1.62 16.48 4.25
C LEU A 174 1.68 15.28 3.29
N ILE A 175 1.98 15.52 2.01
CA ILE A 175 2.15 14.45 1.01
C ILE A 175 3.31 13.53 1.41
N LYS A 176 4.44 14.12 1.80
CA LYS A 176 5.61 13.37 2.27
C LYS A 176 5.26 12.48 3.47
N SER A 177 4.65 13.04 4.50
CA SER A 177 4.24 12.30 5.69
C SER A 177 3.28 11.16 5.36
N PHE A 178 2.34 11.39 4.45
CA PHE A 178 1.36 10.41 4.00
C PHE A 178 2.00 9.24 3.23
N LEU A 179 2.95 9.53 2.33
CA LEU A 179 3.56 8.53 1.45
C LEU A 179 4.71 7.76 2.09
N ILE A 180 5.46 8.35 3.04
CA ILE A 180 6.58 7.66 3.72
C ILE A 180 6.07 6.41 4.44
N ASN A 181 4.91 6.49 5.11
CA ASN A 181 4.19 5.34 5.66
C ASN A 181 5.08 4.34 6.41
N GLY A 182 5.94 4.85 7.31
CA GLY A 182 6.82 4.04 8.15
C GLY A 182 8.16 3.63 7.53
N CYS A 183 8.46 4.03 6.30
CA CYS A 183 9.78 3.76 5.71
C CYS A 183 10.87 4.63 6.32
N GLU A 184 11.91 4.00 6.86
CA GLU A 184 13.07 4.68 7.47
C GLU A 184 14.30 4.77 6.52
N LYS A 185 14.23 4.19 5.31
CA LYS A 185 15.34 4.21 4.35
C LYS A 185 15.50 5.57 3.71
N LYS A 186 16.55 6.29 4.09
CA LYS A 186 16.85 7.65 3.61
C LYS A 186 16.95 7.77 2.09
N GLU A 187 17.47 6.75 1.41
CA GLU A 187 17.60 6.71 -0.05
C GLU A 187 16.24 6.75 -0.74
N ILE A 188 15.30 5.91 -0.29
CA ILE A 188 13.93 5.87 -0.79
C ILE A 188 13.19 7.18 -0.50
N VAL A 189 13.32 7.67 0.73
CA VAL A 189 12.72 8.95 1.13
C VAL A 189 13.24 10.09 0.27
N GLY A 190 14.55 10.14 -0.01
CA GLY A 190 15.14 11.16 -0.87
C GLY A 190 14.71 11.07 -2.34
N GLU A 191 14.45 9.87 -2.88
CA GLU A 191 13.87 9.73 -4.22
C GLU A 191 12.40 10.19 -4.24
N LEU A 192 11.64 9.87 -3.21
CA LEU A 192 10.24 10.30 -3.07
C LEU A 192 10.13 11.82 -2.98
N GLU A 193 11.01 12.48 -2.20
CA GLU A 193 11.08 13.94 -2.09
C GLU A 193 11.25 14.61 -3.46
N LYS A 194 12.17 14.11 -4.30
CA LYS A 194 12.37 14.63 -5.65
C LYS A 194 11.12 14.52 -6.55
N GLU A 195 10.27 13.54 -6.32
CA GLU A 195 9.01 13.41 -7.07
C GLU A 195 7.91 14.32 -6.48
N ILE A 196 7.88 14.52 -5.18
CA ILE A 196 6.96 15.44 -4.51
C ILE A 196 7.23 16.89 -4.92
N ASP A 197 8.49 17.29 -5.03
CA ASP A 197 8.89 18.63 -5.46
C ASP A 197 8.36 19.03 -6.86
N LYS A 198 7.90 18.04 -7.66
CA LYS A 198 7.32 18.25 -8.99
C LYS A 198 5.80 18.52 -8.96
N ILE A 199 5.13 18.29 -7.81
CA ILE A 199 3.69 18.49 -7.63
C ILE A 199 3.40 19.98 -7.41
#